data_1ebff105d2fa01dd581aa5db918ee579
#
_entry.id   1ebff105d2fa01dd581aa5db918ee579
#
_cell.length_a   1.000
_cell.length_b   1.000
_cell.length_c   1.000
_cell.angle_alpha   90.00
_cell.angle_beta   90.00
_cell.angle_gamma   90.00
#
_symmetry.space_group_name_H-M   'P 1'
#
loop_
_entity.id
_entity.type
_entity.pdbx_description
1 polymer ?
#
loop_
_entity_poly.entity_id
_entity_poly.type
_entity_poly.pdbx_seq_one_letter_code
_entity_poly.pdbx_strand_id
1 'polypeptide(L)'
;ITVSNVSLSFGGQLLFKDVDLKFTNGNCYGIIGANGAGKSTFLKILCGEIEPTTGEVVISKEDRLSVLRQDHFAFDEYTVLETVIMGNKRLYEIMKEKDELYAKEDFTEEDGDRAGQLESEFAELNGWEAESDASKLIQGLGLSEDILYSQMSTLSGNEKVKVLLAQALFGNPDIIMLDEPTNHLDIDAISWLEDFLADYFGTVLVVSHDRHFLNNVCTHIVDIDYTKIKMYVGNYEFWYESSQLMQRMIKNQNKKAEEKIKELQEFIN
;
A
#
# COMPACT_ATOMS: atom_id res chain seq x y z
N ILE A 1 8.45 8.78 -2.99
CA ILE A 1 9.09 7.67 -3.72
C ILE A 1 9.46 8.17 -5.11
N THR A 2 10.69 7.94 -5.53
CA THR A 2 11.17 8.23 -6.89
C THR A 2 11.58 6.95 -7.58
N VAL A 3 11.01 6.70 -8.75
CA VAL A 3 11.31 5.54 -9.61
C VAL A 3 12.06 6.04 -10.84
N SER A 4 13.28 5.58 -11.05
CA SER A 4 14.15 6.07 -12.11
C SER A 4 14.60 4.92 -13.01
N ASN A 5 14.16 4.96 -14.27
CA ASN A 5 14.55 4.04 -15.33
C ASN A 5 14.46 2.54 -14.95
N VAL A 6 13.39 2.19 -14.25
CA VAL A 6 13.19 0.84 -13.72
C VAL A 6 12.66 -0.08 -14.81
N SER A 7 13.32 -1.23 -14.97
CA SER A 7 12.87 -2.33 -15.81
C SER A 7 12.93 -3.63 -15.03
N LEU A 8 12.01 -4.55 -15.31
CA LEU A 8 11.97 -5.87 -14.69
C LEU A 8 11.69 -6.96 -15.73
N SER A 9 12.53 -7.99 -15.69
CA SER A 9 12.36 -9.22 -16.46
C SER A 9 12.49 -10.44 -15.56
N PHE A 10 11.60 -11.42 -15.74
CA PHE A 10 11.70 -12.73 -15.12
C PHE A 10 11.83 -13.82 -16.16
N GLY A 11 12.86 -14.67 -16.04
CA GLY A 11 13.05 -15.81 -16.95
C GLY A 11 13.10 -15.43 -18.43
N GLY A 12 13.58 -14.23 -18.74
CA GLY A 12 13.60 -13.70 -20.11
C GLY A 12 12.31 -13.03 -20.58
N GLN A 13 11.26 -13.04 -19.77
CA GLN A 13 10.03 -12.32 -20.05
C GLN A 13 10.06 -10.93 -19.43
N LEU A 14 9.92 -9.91 -20.27
CA LEU A 14 9.85 -8.51 -19.84
C LEU A 14 8.48 -8.21 -19.25
N LEU A 15 8.42 -7.73 -17.99
CA LEU A 15 7.20 -7.27 -17.35
C LEU A 15 6.96 -5.79 -17.60
N PHE A 16 7.97 -4.95 -17.37
CA PHE A 16 7.93 -3.51 -17.69
C PHE A 16 9.32 -2.96 -17.92
N LYS A 17 9.40 -1.85 -18.65
CA LYS A 17 10.64 -1.26 -19.13
C LYS A 17 10.63 0.25 -19.04
N ASP A 18 11.79 0.80 -18.65
CA ASP A 18 12.08 2.24 -18.66
C ASP A 18 11.03 3.06 -17.91
N VAL A 19 10.70 2.65 -16.70
CA VAL A 19 9.67 3.29 -15.86
C VAL A 19 10.27 4.45 -15.07
N ASP A 20 9.73 5.63 -15.27
CA ASP A 20 10.04 6.84 -14.53
C ASP A 20 8.76 7.40 -13.91
N LEU A 21 8.68 7.36 -12.58
CA LEU A 21 7.53 7.82 -11.81
C LEU A 21 7.96 8.53 -10.53
N LYS A 22 7.13 9.44 -10.06
CA LYS A 22 7.29 10.10 -8.77
C LYS A 22 5.98 10.08 -8.00
N PHE A 23 6.02 9.53 -6.79
CA PHE A 23 4.90 9.49 -5.87
C PHE A 23 5.13 10.51 -4.75
N THR A 24 4.14 11.34 -4.48
CA THR A 24 4.22 12.45 -3.53
C THR A 24 3.15 12.36 -2.45
N ASN A 25 3.42 12.96 -1.30
CA ASN A 25 2.51 12.97 -0.16
C ASN A 25 1.19 13.68 -0.48
N GLY A 26 0.14 13.29 0.25
CA GLY A 26 -1.21 13.82 0.07
C GLY A 26 -1.94 13.25 -1.14
N ASN A 27 -1.42 12.21 -1.78
CA ASN A 27 -2.01 11.57 -2.96
C ASN A 27 -2.22 10.09 -2.73
N CYS A 28 -3.27 9.57 -3.37
CA CYS A 28 -3.56 8.13 -3.44
C CYS A 28 -3.44 7.67 -4.90
N TYR A 29 -2.58 6.70 -5.12
CA TYR A 29 -2.26 6.16 -6.43
C TYR A 29 -2.88 4.78 -6.58
N GLY A 30 -3.87 4.66 -7.46
CA GLY A 30 -4.48 3.38 -7.80
C GLY A 30 -3.70 2.69 -8.92
N ILE A 31 -3.13 1.53 -8.62
CA ILE A 31 -2.39 0.72 -9.59
C ILE A 31 -3.35 -0.25 -10.25
N ILE A 32 -3.52 -0.12 -11.56
CA ILE A 32 -4.41 -0.93 -12.36
C ILE A 32 -3.67 -1.63 -13.50
N GLY A 33 -4.29 -2.63 -14.07
CA GLY A 33 -3.77 -3.43 -15.17
C GLY A 33 -4.44 -4.78 -15.25
N ALA A 34 -4.23 -5.51 -16.34
CA ALA A 34 -4.75 -6.85 -16.50
C ALA A 34 -4.18 -7.82 -15.45
N ASN A 35 -4.87 -8.94 -15.22
CA ASN A 35 -4.34 -10.01 -14.38
C ASN A 35 -3.03 -10.52 -14.99
N GLY A 36 -1.99 -10.62 -14.13
CA GLY A 36 -0.64 -10.99 -14.58
C GLY A 36 0.19 -9.86 -15.20
N ALA A 37 -0.33 -8.61 -15.24
CA ALA A 37 0.43 -7.45 -15.75
C ALA A 37 1.60 -7.04 -14.84
N GLY A 38 1.67 -7.55 -13.61
CA GLY A 38 2.75 -7.27 -12.68
C GLY A 38 2.44 -6.23 -11.60
N LYS A 39 1.16 -5.97 -11.30
CA LYS A 39 0.74 -5.00 -10.27
C LYS A 39 1.36 -5.25 -8.90
N SER A 40 1.16 -6.45 -8.34
CA SER A 40 1.74 -6.83 -7.05
C SER A 40 3.27 -6.90 -7.10
N THR A 41 3.83 -7.30 -8.23
CA THR A 41 5.28 -7.31 -8.45
C THR A 41 5.84 -5.89 -8.44
N PHE A 42 5.13 -4.94 -9.04
CA PHE A 42 5.52 -3.54 -9.01
C PHE A 42 5.52 -2.97 -7.59
N LEU A 43 4.50 -3.28 -6.78
CA LEU A 43 4.52 -2.93 -5.35
C LEU A 43 5.73 -3.53 -4.61
N LYS A 44 6.08 -4.78 -4.89
CA LYS A 44 7.25 -5.44 -4.27
C LYS A 44 8.57 -4.80 -4.64
N ILE A 45 8.70 -4.25 -5.85
CA ILE A 45 9.86 -3.44 -6.24
C ILE A 45 9.88 -2.13 -5.47
N LEU A 46 8.73 -1.45 -5.37
CA LEU A 46 8.64 -0.17 -4.67
C LEU A 46 8.97 -0.29 -3.18
N CYS A 47 8.61 -1.41 -2.54
CA CYS A 47 8.96 -1.65 -1.13
C CYS A 47 10.32 -2.32 -0.91
N GLY A 48 11.06 -2.61 -1.98
CA GLY A 48 12.41 -3.18 -1.89
C GLY A 48 12.46 -4.71 -1.65
N GLU A 49 11.34 -5.42 -1.77
CA GLU A 49 11.31 -6.89 -1.68
C GLU A 49 11.90 -7.57 -2.93
N ILE A 50 11.81 -6.90 -4.07
CA ILE A 50 12.37 -7.36 -5.34
C ILE A 50 13.26 -6.26 -5.91
N GLU A 51 14.48 -6.63 -6.28
CA GLU A 51 15.37 -5.71 -6.99
C GLU A 51 14.99 -5.63 -8.47
N PRO A 52 14.92 -4.42 -9.06
CA PRO A 52 14.70 -4.27 -10.49
C PRO A 52 15.88 -4.82 -11.28
N THR A 53 15.65 -5.22 -12.54
CA THR A 53 16.72 -5.64 -13.46
C THR A 53 17.62 -4.47 -13.80
N THR A 54 17.05 -3.29 -14.00
CA THR A 54 17.74 -2.01 -14.22
C THR A 54 17.01 -0.88 -13.54
N GLY A 55 17.70 0.23 -13.29
CA GLY A 55 17.15 1.41 -12.63
C GLY A 55 17.14 1.28 -11.12
N GLU A 56 16.52 2.25 -10.46
CA GLU A 56 16.47 2.34 -9.00
C GLU A 56 15.14 2.91 -8.50
N VAL A 57 14.81 2.54 -7.28
CA VAL A 57 13.71 3.13 -6.49
C VAL A 57 14.31 3.77 -5.26
N VAL A 58 14.02 5.05 -5.04
CA VAL A 58 14.52 5.84 -3.92
C VAL A 58 13.36 6.24 -3.02
N ILE A 59 13.45 5.83 -1.75
CA ILE A 59 12.57 6.26 -0.67
C ILE A 59 13.45 6.97 0.36
N SER A 60 12.98 8.10 0.91
CA SER A 60 13.70 8.80 1.97
C SER A 60 13.91 7.86 3.17
N LYS A 61 15.09 7.90 3.76
CA LYS A 61 15.40 7.10 4.97
C LYS A 61 14.58 7.53 6.20
N GLU A 62 14.05 8.74 6.16
CA GLU A 62 13.20 9.30 7.21
C GLU A 62 11.75 8.85 7.07
N ASP A 63 11.33 8.44 5.86
CA ASP A 63 9.97 8.00 5.60
C ASP A 63 9.73 6.58 6.13
N ARG A 64 8.66 6.44 6.91
CA ARG A 64 8.21 5.15 7.38
C ARG A 64 7.26 4.52 6.36
N LEU A 65 7.73 3.38 5.79
CA LEU A 65 6.97 2.58 4.84
C LEU A 65 6.16 1.52 5.58
N SER A 66 4.89 1.42 5.26
CA SER A 66 3.98 0.35 5.70
C SER A 66 3.42 -0.41 4.51
N VAL A 67 3.47 -1.73 4.59
CA VAL A 67 3.00 -2.63 3.53
C VAL A 67 1.99 -3.61 4.13
N LEU A 68 0.84 -3.79 3.47
CA LEU A 68 -0.13 -4.81 3.87
C LEU A 68 0.48 -6.20 3.68
N ARG A 69 0.62 -6.94 4.78
CA ARG A 69 1.16 -8.30 4.78
C ARG A 69 0.11 -9.30 4.30
N GLN A 70 0.55 -10.29 3.53
CA GLN A 70 -0.32 -11.36 3.02
C GLN A 70 -0.17 -12.67 3.79
N ASP A 71 0.86 -12.82 4.61
CA ASP A 71 1.04 -13.99 5.46
C ASP A 71 0.16 -13.89 6.71
N HIS A 72 -0.94 -14.58 6.68
CA HIS A 72 -1.96 -14.55 7.73
C HIS A 72 -1.54 -15.28 9.01
N PHE A 73 -0.50 -16.11 8.97
CA PHE A 73 -0.06 -16.93 10.09
C PHE A 73 1.21 -16.41 10.78
N ALA A 74 1.85 -15.40 10.20
CA ALA A 74 3.12 -14.87 10.71
C ALA A 74 3.03 -14.31 12.14
N PHE A 75 1.82 -13.99 12.61
CA PHE A 75 1.57 -13.34 13.90
C PHE A 75 0.75 -14.19 14.87
N ASP A 76 0.58 -15.48 14.63
CA ASP A 76 -0.27 -16.37 15.43
C ASP A 76 0.12 -16.45 16.91
N GLU A 77 1.39 -16.20 17.24
CA GLU A 77 1.91 -16.20 18.61
C GLU A 77 1.63 -14.88 19.38
N TYR A 78 1.15 -13.86 18.70
CA TYR A 78 0.93 -12.53 19.28
C TYR A 78 -0.55 -12.25 19.51
N THR A 79 -0.84 -11.29 20.39
CA THR A 79 -2.19 -10.78 20.51
C THR A 79 -2.55 -9.86 19.34
N VAL A 80 -3.84 -9.61 19.15
CA VAL A 80 -4.32 -8.65 18.15
C VAL A 80 -3.71 -7.27 18.37
N LEU A 81 -3.69 -6.79 19.61
CA LEU A 81 -3.12 -5.49 19.97
C LEU A 81 -1.62 -5.42 19.63
N GLU A 82 -0.83 -6.41 20.02
CA GLU A 82 0.59 -6.48 19.68
C GLU A 82 0.80 -6.47 18.17
N THR A 83 0.01 -7.27 17.44
CA THR A 83 0.08 -7.36 15.98
C THR A 83 -0.18 -6.01 15.32
N VAL A 84 -1.19 -5.27 15.74
CA VAL A 84 -1.49 -3.94 15.20
C VAL A 84 -0.36 -2.95 15.51
N ILE A 85 0.12 -2.92 16.76
CA ILE A 85 1.21 -2.01 17.17
C ILE A 85 2.51 -2.30 16.43
N MET A 86 2.77 -3.54 16.04
CA MET A 86 3.93 -3.93 15.20
C MET A 86 3.94 -3.23 13.84
N GLY A 87 2.86 -2.60 13.41
CA GLY A 87 2.82 -1.69 12.26
C GLY A 87 3.78 -0.51 12.42
N ASN A 88 4.03 -0.07 13.66
CA ASN A 88 5.14 0.78 14.02
C ASN A 88 6.20 -0.04 14.79
N LYS A 89 7.12 -0.62 14.06
CA LYS A 89 8.14 -1.52 14.61
C LYS A 89 8.93 -0.89 15.76
N ARG A 90 9.33 0.38 15.61
CA ARG A 90 10.10 1.07 16.65
C ARG A 90 9.29 1.25 17.93
N LEU A 91 8.02 1.62 17.83
CA LEU A 91 7.15 1.75 18.99
C LEU A 91 7.00 0.41 19.73
N TYR A 92 6.79 -0.68 18.99
CA TYR A 92 6.70 -2.02 19.57
C TYR A 92 7.99 -2.44 20.28
N GLU A 93 9.14 -2.20 19.66
CA GLU A 93 10.46 -2.47 20.27
C GLU A 93 10.66 -1.69 21.59
N ILE A 94 10.26 -0.40 21.61
CA ILE A 94 10.33 0.44 22.80
C ILE A 94 9.44 -0.12 23.92
N MET A 95 8.21 -0.53 23.60
CA MET A 95 7.30 -1.10 24.57
C MET A 95 7.88 -2.37 25.19
N LYS A 96 8.43 -3.26 24.37
CA LYS A 96 9.08 -4.50 24.86
C LYS A 96 10.33 -4.21 25.71
N GLU A 97 11.19 -3.32 25.25
CA GLU A 97 12.41 -2.96 26.01
C GLU A 97 12.05 -2.31 27.34
N LYS A 98 11.02 -1.47 27.40
CA LYS A 98 10.52 -0.89 28.65
C LYS A 98 10.03 -1.97 29.61
N ASP A 99 9.21 -2.91 29.13
CA ASP A 99 8.69 -4.00 29.95
C ASP A 99 9.82 -4.85 30.52
N GLU A 100 10.80 -5.21 29.71
CA GLU A 100 11.98 -5.95 30.15
C GLU A 100 12.82 -5.18 31.16
N LEU A 101 13.02 -3.87 30.94
CA LEU A 101 13.81 -3.01 31.78
C LEU A 101 13.17 -2.84 33.16
N TYR A 102 11.86 -2.60 33.22
CA TYR A 102 11.13 -2.44 34.47
C TYR A 102 10.90 -3.76 35.22
N ALA A 103 11.04 -4.90 34.54
CA ALA A 103 10.97 -6.22 35.18
C ALA A 103 12.27 -6.68 35.84
N LYS A 104 13.39 -5.93 35.69
CA LYS A 104 14.66 -6.25 36.31
C LYS A 104 14.59 -6.14 37.83
N GLU A 105 15.09 -7.16 38.53
CA GLU A 105 15.24 -7.14 39.98
C GLU A 105 16.36 -6.17 40.42
N ASP A 106 17.47 -6.13 39.66
CA ASP A 106 18.64 -5.25 39.88
C ASP A 106 18.59 -4.04 38.92
N PHE A 107 17.75 -3.05 39.23
CA PHE A 107 17.63 -1.83 38.44
C PHE A 107 18.76 -0.88 38.75
N THR A 108 19.59 -0.56 37.75
CA THR A 108 20.78 0.29 37.89
C THR A 108 20.51 1.75 37.50
N GLU A 109 21.46 2.65 37.75
CA GLU A 109 21.38 4.05 37.30
C GLU A 109 21.40 4.14 35.77
N GLU A 110 22.19 3.29 35.08
CA GLU A 110 22.18 3.17 33.61
C GLU A 110 20.82 2.72 33.08
N ASP A 111 20.16 1.80 33.78
CA ASP A 111 18.78 1.39 33.43
C ASP A 111 17.79 2.55 33.59
N GLY A 112 18.00 3.42 34.58
CA GLY A 112 17.21 4.64 34.76
C GLY A 112 17.38 5.63 33.60
N ASP A 113 18.60 5.87 33.17
CA ASP A 113 18.89 6.73 32.02
C ASP A 113 18.29 6.16 30.73
N ARG A 114 18.42 4.85 30.52
CA ARG A 114 17.80 4.16 29.38
C ARG A 114 16.31 4.26 29.41
N ALA A 115 15.66 4.04 30.56
CA ALA A 115 14.23 4.18 30.74
C ALA A 115 13.75 5.60 30.38
N GLY A 116 14.48 6.62 30.81
CA GLY A 116 14.17 8.01 30.46
C GLY A 116 14.22 8.29 28.96
N GLN A 117 15.21 7.74 28.26
CA GLN A 117 15.30 7.83 26.79
C GLN A 117 14.13 7.13 26.11
N LEU A 118 13.78 5.92 26.56
CA LEU A 118 12.66 5.15 26.02
C LEU A 118 11.31 5.84 26.25
N GLU A 119 11.11 6.45 27.43
CA GLU A 119 9.90 7.22 27.72
C GLU A 119 9.77 8.44 26.79
N SER A 120 10.87 9.13 26.50
CA SER A 120 10.88 10.26 25.58
C SER A 120 10.51 9.81 24.15
N GLU A 121 11.15 8.76 23.63
CA GLU A 121 10.82 8.21 22.31
C GLU A 121 9.38 7.68 22.26
N PHE A 122 8.91 7.03 23.32
CA PHE A 122 7.55 6.53 23.44
C PHE A 122 6.51 7.65 23.32
N ALA A 123 6.75 8.77 23.99
CA ALA A 123 5.90 9.95 23.90
C ALA A 123 5.94 10.57 22.49
N GLU A 124 7.11 10.68 21.86
CA GLU A 124 7.27 11.21 20.50
C GLU A 124 6.53 10.36 19.46
N LEU A 125 6.49 9.05 19.65
CA LEU A 125 5.76 8.11 18.79
C LEU A 125 4.27 7.94 19.18
N ASN A 126 3.75 8.79 20.05
CA ASN A 126 2.38 8.76 20.54
C ASN A 126 2.00 7.43 21.19
N GLY A 127 2.92 6.82 21.92
CA GLY A 127 2.77 5.49 22.51
C GLY A 127 1.62 5.39 23.54
N TRP A 128 1.30 6.49 24.21
CA TRP A 128 0.19 6.55 25.19
C TRP A 128 -1.18 6.34 24.54
N GLU A 129 -1.33 6.69 23.25
CA GLU A 129 -2.56 6.53 22.49
C GLU A 129 -2.58 5.23 21.67
N ALA A 130 -1.50 4.41 21.71
CA ALA A 130 -1.34 3.25 20.84
C ALA A 130 -2.49 2.25 20.93
N GLU A 131 -2.95 1.94 22.16
CA GLU A 131 -4.08 1.01 22.38
C GLU A 131 -5.38 1.60 21.86
N SER A 132 -5.64 2.86 22.14
CA SER A 132 -6.83 3.57 21.65
C SER A 132 -6.85 3.66 20.12
N ASP A 133 -5.70 3.94 19.51
CA ASP A 133 -5.57 4.02 18.04
C ASP A 133 -5.75 2.64 17.41
N ALA A 134 -5.17 1.60 17.99
CA ALA A 134 -5.38 0.22 17.55
C ALA A 134 -6.86 -0.18 17.64
N SER A 135 -7.53 0.15 18.74
CA SER A 135 -8.96 -0.10 18.94
C SER A 135 -9.82 0.58 17.88
N LYS A 136 -9.54 1.84 17.56
CA LYS A 136 -10.26 2.59 16.51
C LYS A 136 -10.12 1.93 15.14
N LEU A 137 -8.91 1.47 14.78
CA LEU A 137 -8.66 0.78 13.52
C LEU A 137 -9.42 -0.55 13.45
N ILE A 138 -9.37 -1.35 14.50
CA ILE A 138 -10.07 -2.63 14.61
C ILE A 138 -11.58 -2.45 14.46
N GLN A 139 -12.16 -1.50 15.18
CA GLN A 139 -13.60 -1.20 15.12
C GLN A 139 -14.01 -0.66 13.74
N GLY A 140 -13.22 0.24 13.17
CA GLY A 140 -13.46 0.78 11.83
C GLY A 140 -13.50 -0.31 10.75
N LEU A 141 -12.70 -1.36 10.90
CA LEU A 141 -12.67 -2.51 10.00
C LEU A 141 -13.74 -3.58 10.33
N GLY A 142 -14.66 -3.27 11.23
CA GLY A 142 -15.80 -4.13 11.53
C GLY A 142 -15.50 -5.27 12.52
N LEU A 143 -14.46 -5.14 13.33
CA LEU A 143 -14.13 -6.09 14.39
C LEU A 143 -14.49 -5.49 15.77
N SER A 144 -14.86 -6.36 16.72
CA SER A 144 -15.10 -5.94 18.10
C SER A 144 -13.78 -5.61 18.81
N GLU A 145 -13.77 -4.56 19.63
CA GLU A 145 -12.62 -4.25 20.48
C GLU A 145 -12.30 -5.35 21.51
N ASP A 146 -13.28 -6.20 21.83
CA ASP A 146 -13.11 -7.32 22.76
C ASP A 146 -12.00 -8.31 22.32
N ILE A 147 -11.67 -8.34 21.04
CA ILE A 147 -10.63 -9.23 20.51
C ILE A 147 -9.20 -8.68 20.67
N LEU A 148 -9.00 -7.45 21.11
CA LEU A 148 -7.68 -6.82 21.20
C LEU A 148 -6.65 -7.66 21.98
N TYR A 149 -7.08 -8.31 23.05
CA TYR A 149 -6.20 -9.15 23.87
C TYR A 149 -6.27 -10.65 23.53
N SER A 150 -7.04 -11.01 22.49
CA SER A 150 -7.09 -12.38 21.98
C SER A 150 -5.83 -12.71 21.18
N GLN A 151 -5.44 -13.98 21.20
CA GLN A 151 -4.34 -14.47 20.36
C GLN A 151 -4.79 -14.49 18.90
N MET A 152 -3.89 -14.06 17.98
CA MET A 152 -4.15 -14.12 16.54
C MET A 152 -4.52 -15.51 16.05
N SER A 153 -3.94 -16.56 16.65
CA SER A 153 -4.24 -17.96 16.32
C SER A 153 -5.71 -18.35 16.53
N THR A 154 -6.44 -17.64 17.39
CA THR A 154 -7.86 -17.92 17.68
C THR A 154 -8.83 -17.26 16.68
N LEU A 155 -8.34 -16.35 15.83
CA LEU A 155 -9.13 -15.65 14.84
C LEU A 155 -9.36 -16.48 13.58
N SER A 156 -10.49 -16.24 12.93
CA SER A 156 -10.75 -16.75 11.58
C SER A 156 -9.79 -16.09 10.56
N GLY A 157 -9.62 -16.71 9.38
CA GLY A 157 -8.79 -16.14 8.32
C GLY A 157 -9.22 -14.73 7.90
N ASN A 158 -10.53 -14.47 7.82
CA ASN A 158 -11.05 -13.14 7.47
C ASN A 158 -10.75 -12.09 8.55
N GLU A 159 -10.84 -12.46 9.82
CA GLU A 159 -10.49 -11.56 10.93
C GLU A 159 -8.99 -11.26 10.94
N LYS A 160 -8.14 -12.27 10.69
CA LYS A 160 -6.68 -12.07 10.56
C LYS A 160 -6.34 -11.06 9.46
N VAL A 161 -6.98 -11.14 8.29
CA VAL A 161 -6.78 -10.17 7.20
C VAL A 161 -7.10 -8.75 7.63
N LYS A 162 -8.22 -8.56 8.33
CA LYS A 162 -8.63 -7.25 8.86
C LYS A 162 -7.63 -6.71 9.89
N VAL A 163 -7.10 -7.56 10.77
CA VAL A 163 -6.07 -7.18 11.74
C VAL A 163 -4.77 -6.77 11.04
N LEU A 164 -4.36 -7.49 9.99
CA LEU A 164 -3.17 -7.13 9.20
C LEU A 164 -3.37 -5.81 8.44
N LEU A 165 -4.58 -5.52 7.98
CA LEU A 165 -4.91 -4.20 7.41
C LEU A 165 -4.81 -3.11 8.48
N ALA A 166 -5.34 -3.33 9.68
CA ALA A 166 -5.16 -2.41 10.80
C ALA A 166 -3.68 -2.18 11.14
N GLN A 167 -2.87 -3.23 11.12
CA GLN A 167 -1.41 -3.13 11.28
C GLN A 167 -0.79 -2.22 10.22
N ALA A 168 -1.17 -2.35 8.95
CA ALA A 168 -0.64 -1.54 7.86
C ALA A 168 -1.02 -0.06 7.98
N LEU A 169 -2.18 0.24 8.56
CA LEU A 169 -2.67 1.62 8.77
C LEU A 169 -2.19 2.26 10.08
N PHE A 170 -1.65 1.47 11.00
CA PHE A 170 -1.30 1.91 12.35
C PHE A 170 -0.16 2.94 12.37
N GLY A 171 -0.32 3.95 13.21
CA GLY A 171 0.74 4.87 13.59
C GLY A 171 1.12 5.89 12.51
N ASN A 172 0.23 6.19 11.58
CA ASN A 172 0.39 7.22 10.55
C ASN A 172 1.71 7.10 9.75
N PRO A 173 1.95 5.98 9.04
CA PRO A 173 3.13 5.85 8.20
C PRO A 173 3.16 6.90 7.08
N ASP A 174 4.36 7.28 6.63
CA ASP A 174 4.53 8.26 5.56
C ASP A 174 4.11 7.69 4.20
N ILE A 175 4.28 6.38 4.03
CA ILE A 175 3.93 5.65 2.81
C ILE A 175 3.15 4.39 3.20
N ILE A 176 1.98 4.20 2.60
CA ILE A 176 1.16 2.99 2.74
C ILE A 176 1.05 2.29 1.38
N MET A 177 1.32 0.99 1.37
CA MET A 177 1.13 0.13 0.20
C MET A 177 0.13 -0.97 0.51
N LEU A 178 -0.99 -0.99 -0.22
CA LEU A 178 -2.10 -1.91 -0.02
C LEU A 178 -2.34 -2.73 -1.30
N ASP A 179 -2.25 -4.05 -1.19
CA ASP A 179 -2.61 -4.97 -2.26
C ASP A 179 -3.94 -5.65 -1.94
N GLU A 180 -4.97 -5.33 -2.72
CA GLU A 180 -6.35 -5.80 -2.59
C GLU A 180 -6.95 -5.61 -1.17
N PRO A 181 -6.91 -4.39 -0.60
CA PRO A 181 -7.29 -4.16 0.81
C PRO A 181 -8.78 -4.33 1.07
N THR A 182 -9.63 -4.28 0.05
CA THR A 182 -11.08 -4.43 0.18
C THR A 182 -11.55 -5.88 0.23
N ASN A 183 -10.68 -6.83 -0.08
CA ASN A 183 -11.00 -8.24 0.03
C ASN A 183 -11.37 -8.59 1.48
N HIS A 184 -12.46 -9.32 1.66
CA HIS A 184 -13.01 -9.74 2.94
C HIS A 184 -13.58 -8.62 3.83
N LEU A 185 -13.72 -7.39 3.31
CA LEU A 185 -14.41 -6.29 3.99
C LEU A 185 -15.89 -6.25 3.60
N ASP A 186 -16.74 -5.93 4.56
CA ASP A 186 -18.13 -5.54 4.29
C ASP A 186 -18.21 -4.08 3.83
N ILE A 187 -19.40 -3.66 3.42
CA ILE A 187 -19.64 -2.32 2.87
C ILE A 187 -19.27 -1.22 3.88
N ASP A 188 -19.58 -1.43 5.16
CA ASP A 188 -19.32 -0.43 6.19
C ASP A 188 -17.81 -0.28 6.44
N ALA A 189 -17.08 -1.39 6.45
CA ALA A 189 -15.62 -1.38 6.58
C ALA A 189 -14.93 -0.77 5.35
N ILE A 190 -15.43 -1.02 4.13
CA ILE A 190 -14.95 -0.38 2.91
C ILE A 190 -15.17 1.13 2.98
N SER A 191 -16.37 1.58 3.36
CA SER A 191 -16.68 3.01 3.51
C SER A 191 -15.78 3.68 4.55
N TRP A 192 -15.55 3.02 5.67
CA TRP A 192 -14.63 3.52 6.69
C TRP A 192 -13.20 3.64 6.15
N LEU A 193 -12.72 2.65 5.38
CA LEU A 193 -11.39 2.68 4.76
C LEU A 193 -11.29 3.81 3.72
N GLU A 194 -12.33 4.03 2.92
CA GLU A 194 -12.40 5.14 1.98
C GLU A 194 -12.25 6.48 2.71
N ASP A 195 -12.99 6.70 3.79
CA ASP A 195 -12.90 7.92 4.60
C ASP A 195 -11.51 8.07 5.24
N PHE A 196 -10.92 6.99 5.74
CA PHE A 196 -9.57 6.99 6.30
C PHE A 196 -8.51 7.40 5.28
N LEU A 197 -8.60 6.92 4.04
CA LEU A 197 -7.63 7.20 3.00
C LEU A 197 -7.85 8.53 2.29
N ALA A 198 -9.09 9.07 2.28
CA ALA A 198 -9.43 10.31 1.58
C ALA A 198 -8.64 11.52 2.08
N ASP A 199 -8.45 11.61 3.39
CA ASP A 199 -7.74 12.73 4.04
C ASP A 199 -6.34 12.35 4.52
N TYR A 200 -5.80 11.24 4.00
CA TYR A 200 -4.50 10.75 4.44
C TYR A 200 -3.37 11.68 3.98
N PHE A 201 -2.52 12.11 4.91
CA PHE A 201 -1.46 13.10 4.63
C PHE A 201 -0.26 12.51 3.88
N GLY A 202 0.00 11.20 4.01
CA GLY A 202 1.11 10.49 3.39
C GLY A 202 0.85 10.09 1.95
N THR A 203 1.72 9.25 1.43
CA THR A 203 1.57 8.65 0.11
C THR A 203 0.88 7.30 0.22
N VAL A 204 -0.19 7.08 -0.52
CA VAL A 204 -0.91 5.81 -0.55
C VAL A 204 -0.81 5.20 -1.95
N LEU A 205 -0.36 3.95 -2.02
CA LEU A 205 -0.39 3.15 -3.23
C LEU A 205 -1.32 1.96 -3.01
N VAL A 206 -2.29 1.79 -3.89
CA VAL A 206 -3.28 0.72 -3.75
C VAL A 206 -3.45 -0.04 -5.05
N VAL A 207 -3.39 -1.37 -4.96
CA VAL A 207 -3.83 -2.28 -6.01
C VAL A 207 -5.22 -2.77 -5.63
N SER A 208 -6.21 -2.59 -6.49
CA SER A 208 -7.56 -3.13 -6.28
C SER A 208 -8.28 -3.37 -7.61
N HIS A 209 -9.15 -4.36 -7.60
CA HIS A 209 -10.11 -4.61 -8.67
C HIS A 209 -11.47 -3.92 -8.42
N ASP A 210 -11.66 -3.36 -7.23
CA ASP A 210 -12.86 -2.60 -6.88
C ASP A 210 -12.79 -1.19 -7.48
N ARG A 211 -13.52 -1.00 -8.58
CA ARG A 211 -13.56 0.26 -9.31
C ARG A 211 -14.20 1.39 -8.50
N HIS A 212 -15.21 1.07 -7.70
CA HIS A 212 -15.88 2.05 -6.85
C HIS A 212 -14.93 2.57 -5.78
N PHE A 213 -14.24 1.66 -5.10
CA PHE A 213 -13.21 2.01 -4.13
C PHE A 213 -12.11 2.88 -4.74
N LEU A 214 -11.54 2.48 -5.89
CA LEU A 214 -10.52 3.27 -6.58
C LEU A 214 -11.04 4.65 -6.99
N ASN A 215 -12.30 4.74 -7.42
CA ASN A 215 -12.90 6.01 -7.80
C ASN A 215 -13.04 6.99 -6.62
N ASN A 216 -13.33 6.46 -5.43
CA ASN A 216 -13.54 7.26 -4.24
C ASN A 216 -12.23 7.71 -3.57
N VAL A 217 -11.15 6.91 -3.64
CA VAL A 217 -9.93 7.18 -2.89
C VAL A 217 -8.77 7.72 -3.73
N CYS A 218 -8.73 7.42 -5.04
CA CYS A 218 -7.57 7.73 -5.86
C CYS A 218 -7.58 9.17 -6.38
N THR A 219 -6.42 9.84 -6.27
CA THR A 219 -6.11 11.11 -6.93
C THR A 219 -5.40 10.90 -8.26
N HIS A 220 -4.75 9.75 -8.42
CA HIS A 220 -4.01 9.35 -9.61
C HIS A 220 -4.25 7.88 -9.92
N ILE A 221 -4.15 7.54 -11.19
CA ILE A 221 -4.17 6.15 -11.66
C ILE A 221 -2.83 5.82 -12.31
N VAL A 222 -2.26 4.70 -11.92
CA VAL A 222 -1.03 4.13 -12.48
C VAL A 222 -1.42 2.89 -13.28
N ASP A 223 -1.38 2.99 -14.60
CA ASP A 223 -1.81 1.96 -15.52
C ASP A 223 -0.63 1.14 -16.01
N ILE A 224 -0.66 -0.16 -15.76
CA ILE A 224 0.34 -1.13 -16.23
C ILE A 224 -0.24 -1.83 -17.46
N ASP A 225 0.24 -1.47 -18.65
CA ASP A 225 -0.23 -2.00 -19.92
C ASP A 225 0.93 -2.25 -20.89
N TYR A 226 0.97 -3.45 -21.49
CA TYR A 226 1.95 -3.85 -22.50
C TYR A 226 3.39 -3.45 -22.17
N THR A 227 3.89 -3.84 -21.01
CA THR A 227 5.26 -3.54 -20.55
C THR A 227 5.53 -2.08 -20.20
N LYS A 228 4.54 -1.21 -20.28
CA LYS A 228 4.64 0.21 -19.93
C LYS A 228 3.83 0.52 -18.67
N ILE A 229 4.35 1.45 -17.90
CA ILE A 229 3.63 1.99 -16.75
C ILE A 229 3.45 3.48 -16.96
N LYS A 230 2.21 3.94 -16.94
CA LYS A 230 1.85 5.36 -17.12
C LYS A 230 1.02 5.85 -15.95
N MET A 231 1.27 7.07 -15.52
CA MET A 231 0.52 7.76 -14.49
C MET A 231 -0.42 8.79 -15.09
N TYR A 232 -1.66 8.80 -14.60
CA TYR A 232 -2.71 9.74 -14.98
C TYR A 232 -3.17 10.49 -13.73
N VAL A 233 -3.37 11.79 -13.85
CA VAL A 233 -3.97 12.62 -12.79
C VAL A 233 -5.48 12.50 -12.87
N GLY A 234 -6.13 12.18 -11.77
CA GLY A 234 -7.56 11.99 -11.65
C GLY A 234 -7.94 10.65 -11.05
N ASN A 235 -9.25 10.45 -10.84
CA ASN A 235 -9.78 9.20 -10.31
C ASN A 235 -9.97 8.13 -11.40
N TYR A 236 -10.50 6.97 -11.01
CA TYR A 236 -10.72 5.86 -11.93
C TYR A 236 -11.67 6.20 -13.09
N GLU A 237 -12.76 6.91 -12.82
CA GLU A 237 -13.75 7.29 -13.84
C GLU A 237 -13.14 8.20 -14.90
N PHE A 238 -12.39 9.22 -14.49
CA PHE A 238 -11.67 10.12 -15.40
C PHE A 238 -10.65 9.36 -16.27
N TRP A 239 -9.89 8.45 -15.68
CA TRP A 239 -8.96 7.59 -16.44
C TRP A 239 -9.72 6.73 -17.46
N TYR A 240 -10.82 6.11 -17.04
CA TYR A 240 -11.62 5.23 -17.91
C TYR A 240 -12.19 5.98 -19.11
N GLU A 241 -12.80 7.14 -18.89
CA GLU A 241 -13.35 7.98 -19.97
C GLU A 241 -12.25 8.45 -20.93
N SER A 242 -11.11 8.91 -20.40
CA SER A 242 -9.95 9.33 -21.18
C SER A 242 -9.37 8.19 -22.02
N SER A 243 -9.27 7.00 -21.43
CA SER A 243 -8.81 5.78 -22.11
C SER A 243 -9.73 5.37 -23.26
N GLN A 244 -11.05 5.39 -23.03
CA GLN A 244 -12.05 5.10 -24.06
C GLN A 244 -11.99 6.10 -25.22
N LEU A 245 -11.83 7.38 -24.92
CA LEU A 245 -11.70 8.42 -25.94
C LEU A 245 -10.46 8.18 -26.80
N MET A 246 -9.31 7.91 -26.16
CA MET A 246 -8.05 7.63 -26.87
C MET A 246 -8.16 6.41 -27.77
N GLN A 247 -8.78 5.32 -27.30
CA GLN A 247 -8.99 4.11 -28.11
C GLN A 247 -9.87 4.39 -29.34
N ARG A 248 -10.94 5.19 -29.18
CA ARG A 248 -11.79 5.63 -30.31
C ARG A 248 -11.00 6.45 -31.31
N MET A 249 -10.14 7.37 -30.86
CA MET A 249 -9.29 8.19 -31.73
C MET A 249 -8.30 7.34 -32.52
N ILE A 250 -7.62 6.40 -31.87
CA ILE A 250 -6.69 5.45 -32.51
C ILE A 250 -7.42 4.61 -33.56
N LYS A 251 -8.59 4.05 -33.22
CA LYS A 251 -9.39 3.26 -34.16
C LYS A 251 -9.82 4.06 -35.39
N ASN A 252 -10.22 5.32 -35.19
CA ASN A 252 -10.59 6.20 -36.30
C ASN A 252 -9.38 6.58 -37.19
N GLN A 253 -8.22 6.79 -36.58
CA GLN A 253 -6.98 7.06 -37.32
C GLN A 253 -6.54 5.85 -38.15
N ASN A 254 -6.58 4.64 -37.55
CA ASN A 254 -6.26 3.40 -38.27
C ASN A 254 -7.20 3.18 -39.43
N LYS A 255 -8.52 3.37 -39.23
CA LYS A 255 -9.50 3.25 -40.30
C LYS A 255 -9.22 4.22 -41.46
N LYS A 256 -8.94 5.49 -41.17
CA LYS A 256 -8.56 6.46 -42.20
C LYS A 256 -7.26 6.10 -42.90
N ALA A 257 -6.28 5.55 -42.20
CA ALA A 257 -5.02 5.07 -42.81
C ALA A 257 -5.27 3.88 -43.75
N GLU A 258 -6.09 2.91 -43.33
CA GLU A 258 -6.49 1.77 -44.14
C GLU A 258 -7.25 2.21 -45.39
N GLU A 259 -8.20 3.12 -45.28
CA GLU A 259 -8.94 3.69 -46.42
C GLU A 259 -7.99 4.37 -47.39
N LYS A 260 -7.03 5.15 -46.90
CA LYS A 260 -6.04 5.83 -47.72
C LYS A 260 -5.06 4.86 -48.41
N ILE A 261 -4.67 3.79 -47.71
CA ILE A 261 -3.82 2.72 -48.33
C ILE A 261 -4.60 2.06 -49.46
N LYS A 262 -5.89 1.78 -49.27
CA LYS A 262 -6.76 1.16 -50.27
C LYS A 262 -6.94 2.05 -51.50
N GLU A 263 -7.22 3.34 -51.30
CA GLU A 263 -7.28 4.34 -52.38
C GLU A 263 -5.97 4.41 -53.18
N LEU A 264 -4.80 4.39 -52.52
CA LEU A 264 -3.51 4.41 -53.18
C LEU A 264 -3.24 3.10 -53.95
N GLN A 265 -3.67 1.96 -53.43
CA GLN A 265 -3.52 0.68 -54.15
C GLN A 265 -4.43 0.61 -55.38
N GLU A 266 -5.63 1.16 -55.34
CA GLU A 266 -6.56 1.27 -56.49
C GLU A 266 -5.99 2.23 -57.58
N PHE A 267 -5.17 3.21 -57.17
CA PHE A 267 -4.56 4.17 -58.10
C PHE A 267 -3.31 3.61 -58.81
N ILE A 268 -2.68 2.59 -58.26
CA ILE A 268 -1.46 1.95 -58.80
C ILE A 268 -1.81 0.78 -59.74
N ASN A 269 -3.01 0.21 -59.66
CA ASN A 269 -3.50 -0.84 -60.56
C ASN A 269 -4.24 -0.23 -61.77
#